data_d77372c10552001357f2f854b1246020
#
_entry.id   d77372c10552001357f2f854b1246020
#
_cell.length_a   1.000
_cell.length_b   1.000
_cell.length_c   1.000
_cell.angle_alpha   90.00
_cell.angle_beta   90.00
_cell.angle_gamma   90.00
#
_symmetry.space_group_name_H-M   'P 1'
#
loop_
_entity.id
_entity.type
_entity.pdbx_description
1 polymer ?
#
loop_
_entity_poly.entity_id
_entity_poly.type
_entity_poly.pdbx_seq_one_letter_code
_entity_poly.pdbx_strand_id
1 'polypeptide(L)'
;MSALRLCPHHRPSEVQVAEEIARVAVIPYINIEHFPNNIPGTAIIPGTQQFNPDPLNYGWRDYGNRVGLWRMIELMDQIGMRGTVCLNSDIIREYPRIVEETNKRKWAFIGHGINNAPANFLSGIDEKKEREIVGGVLKAIEKAVGRKTKGWLSPFLTHTNNTPNILADLGVEYLCDYTADDHPFPLNVKKGSLVSVPYTVELNDIPAFANVGVSSEAFGDMIVDQFDVLYDEGADNARCMPICLHTFWVGQPNKFKHLKRAFGHIASHKDVWLTTGDDVNDWYRKNR
;
A
#
# COMPACT_ATOMS: atom_id res chain seq x y z
N MET A 1 15.76 23.10 4.63
CA MET A 1 16.17 22.78 3.26
C MET A 1 15.55 21.43 2.92
N SER A 2 14.69 21.42 1.92
CA SER A 2 13.84 20.29 1.51
C SER A 2 14.65 19.02 1.29
N ALA A 3 14.21 17.89 1.90
CA ALA A 3 14.78 16.56 1.70
C ALA A 3 14.56 16.01 0.27
N LEU A 4 13.81 16.73 -0.54
CA LEU A 4 13.48 16.40 -1.92
C LEU A 4 14.33 17.24 -2.87
N ARG A 5 15.53 16.79 -3.18
CA ARG A 5 16.08 17.03 -4.51
C ARG A 5 15.69 15.86 -5.40
N LEU A 6 14.52 15.96 -6.01
CA LEU A 6 14.21 15.19 -7.21
C LEU A 6 15.30 15.50 -8.24
N CYS A 7 15.98 14.49 -8.71
CA CYS A 7 16.94 14.66 -9.81
C CYS A 7 16.13 14.99 -11.08
N PRO A 8 16.24 16.21 -11.67
CA PRO A 8 15.35 16.62 -12.76
C PRO A 8 15.64 15.91 -14.11
N HIS A 9 16.57 14.99 -14.15
CA HIS A 9 16.96 14.26 -15.35
C HIS A 9 17.30 12.82 -15.01
N HIS A 10 16.32 12.10 -14.46
CA HIS A 10 16.46 10.66 -14.40
C HIS A 10 16.31 10.12 -15.84
N ARG A 11 17.43 9.93 -16.54
CA ARG A 11 17.43 8.97 -17.63
C ARG A 11 17.18 7.63 -16.96
N PRO A 12 16.20 6.84 -17.45
CA PRO A 12 16.01 5.50 -16.94
C PRO A 12 17.36 4.80 -17.01
N SER A 13 17.99 4.54 -15.87
CA SER A 13 19.09 3.59 -15.85
C SER A 13 18.46 2.28 -16.31
N GLU A 14 19.11 1.57 -17.23
CA GLU A 14 18.71 0.26 -17.69
C GLU A 14 18.49 -0.65 -16.48
N VAL A 15 17.26 -0.73 -16.03
CA VAL A 15 16.85 -1.58 -14.92
C VAL A 15 16.44 -2.90 -15.53
N GLN A 16 17.40 -3.82 -15.66
CA GLN A 16 17.09 -5.20 -15.97
C GLN A 16 16.40 -5.81 -14.75
N VAL A 17 15.09 -6.09 -14.85
CA VAL A 17 14.33 -6.78 -13.81
C VAL A 17 14.63 -8.28 -13.88
N ALA A 18 14.92 -8.85 -12.70
CA ALA A 18 15.19 -10.27 -12.33
C ALA A 18 15.05 -11.34 -13.42
N GLU A 19 16.00 -12.21 -13.44
CA GLU A 19 16.31 -13.47 -14.12
C GLU A 19 15.48 -13.95 -15.33
N GLU A 20 14.25 -13.48 -15.54
CA GLU A 20 13.45 -13.60 -16.77
C GLU A 20 12.75 -12.25 -16.95
N ILE A 21 12.94 -11.64 -18.08
CA ILE A 21 12.58 -10.27 -18.47
C ILE A 21 11.11 -9.96 -18.16
N ALA A 22 10.79 -9.51 -16.94
CA ALA A 22 9.47 -8.97 -16.66
C ALA A 22 9.38 -7.53 -17.17
N ARG A 23 8.32 -7.22 -17.91
CA ARG A 23 8.02 -5.89 -18.40
C ARG A 23 7.42 -5.01 -17.32
N VAL A 24 6.55 -5.60 -16.50
CA VAL A 24 5.83 -4.88 -15.43
C VAL A 24 5.89 -5.67 -14.13
N ALA A 25 6.30 -4.99 -13.05
CA ALA A 25 6.18 -5.46 -11.69
C ALA A 25 4.86 -4.94 -11.11
N VAL A 26 3.84 -5.78 -10.99
CA VAL A 26 2.52 -5.42 -10.45
C VAL A 26 2.52 -5.62 -8.94
N ILE A 27 2.27 -4.53 -8.20
CA ILE A 27 2.35 -4.48 -6.74
C ILE A 27 0.97 -4.15 -6.17
N PRO A 28 0.16 -5.15 -5.76
CA PRO A 28 -1.10 -4.87 -5.08
C PRO A 28 -0.84 -4.46 -3.63
N TYR A 29 -1.16 -3.23 -3.27
CA TYR A 29 -1.21 -2.72 -1.91
C TYR A 29 -2.61 -2.93 -1.35
N ILE A 30 -2.70 -3.71 -0.29
CA ILE A 30 -3.96 -4.03 0.37
C ILE A 30 -3.99 -3.29 1.71
N ASN A 31 -4.77 -2.23 1.76
CA ASN A 31 -4.96 -1.43 2.96
C ASN A 31 -5.89 -2.18 3.92
N ILE A 32 -5.30 -2.71 5.00
CA ILE A 32 -6.00 -3.42 6.07
C ILE A 32 -5.99 -2.53 7.30
N GLU A 33 -7.10 -1.81 7.44
CA GLU A 33 -7.20 -0.68 8.33
C GLU A 33 -8.24 -0.92 9.42
N HIS A 34 -7.99 -0.35 10.60
CA HIS A 34 -8.92 -0.30 11.73
C HIS A 34 -9.40 1.12 11.97
N PHE A 35 -10.71 1.28 12.03
CA PHE A 35 -11.38 2.52 12.38
C PHE A 35 -12.14 2.30 13.69
N PRO A 36 -11.68 2.85 14.83
CA PRO A 36 -12.35 2.64 16.11
C PRO A 36 -13.79 3.17 16.11
N ASN A 37 -14.74 2.37 16.63
CA ASN A 37 -16.17 2.71 16.61
C ASN A 37 -16.54 3.92 17.47
N ASN A 38 -15.78 4.16 18.54
CA ASN A 38 -16.06 5.17 19.55
C ASN A 38 -15.15 6.40 19.48
N ILE A 39 -14.42 6.54 18.43
CA ILE A 39 -13.56 7.70 18.16
C ILE A 39 -14.01 8.31 16.84
N PRO A 40 -14.33 9.60 16.77
CA PRO A 40 -14.65 10.26 15.52
C PRO A 40 -13.49 10.10 14.55
N GLY A 41 -13.77 9.48 13.41
CA GLY A 41 -12.78 9.25 12.36
C GLY A 41 -13.02 10.14 11.17
N THR A 42 -12.22 9.95 10.12
CA THR A 42 -12.48 10.52 8.81
C THR A 42 -13.68 9.81 8.20
N ALA A 43 -14.85 10.41 8.32
CA ALA A 43 -16.05 9.88 7.69
C ALA A 43 -15.96 10.06 6.18
N ILE A 44 -16.11 8.97 5.42
CA ILE A 44 -16.26 9.02 3.96
C ILE A 44 -17.72 9.33 3.61
N ILE A 45 -18.66 8.89 4.46
CA ILE A 45 -20.07 9.28 4.36
C ILE A 45 -20.30 10.40 5.38
N PRO A 46 -20.45 11.67 4.95
CA PRO A 46 -20.42 12.81 5.87
C PRO A 46 -21.67 12.98 6.74
N GLY A 47 -22.78 12.32 6.40
CA GLY A 47 -24.06 12.55 7.06
C GLY A 47 -24.12 12.19 8.55
N THR A 48 -23.23 11.30 9.01
CA THR A 48 -23.18 10.83 10.43
C THR A 48 -21.88 11.19 11.13
N GLN A 49 -20.96 11.88 10.48
CA GLN A 49 -19.61 12.15 11.00
C GLN A 49 -19.55 12.88 12.34
N GLN A 50 -20.62 13.62 12.70
CA GLN A 50 -20.75 14.34 13.96
C GLN A 50 -21.20 13.45 15.13
N PHE A 51 -21.67 12.24 14.87
CA PHE A 51 -22.14 11.32 15.89
C PHE A 51 -21.02 10.45 16.45
N ASN A 52 -21.11 10.14 17.73
CA ASN A 52 -20.22 9.20 18.40
C ASN A 52 -21.05 8.31 19.35
N PRO A 53 -21.17 6.99 19.09
CA PRO A 53 -20.52 6.27 17.99
C PRO A 53 -21.12 6.59 16.62
N ASP A 54 -20.34 6.33 15.53
CA ASP A 54 -20.78 6.40 14.13
C ASP A 54 -20.84 4.96 13.53
N PRO A 55 -21.92 4.21 13.78
CA PRO A 55 -22.02 2.83 13.31
C PRO A 55 -22.10 2.72 11.78
N LEU A 56 -22.53 3.76 11.08
CA LEU A 56 -22.59 3.75 9.61
C LEU A 56 -21.17 3.65 9.00
N ASN A 57 -20.31 4.59 9.33
CA ASN A 57 -18.94 4.60 8.80
C ASN A 57 -18.10 3.46 9.36
N TYR A 58 -18.27 3.13 10.64
CA TYR A 58 -17.59 2.00 11.24
C TYR A 58 -17.98 0.68 10.56
N GLY A 59 -19.28 0.36 10.52
CA GLY A 59 -19.75 -0.90 9.97
C GLY A 59 -19.45 -1.10 8.49
N TRP A 60 -19.47 0.00 7.71
CA TRP A 60 -19.10 -0.04 6.32
C TRP A 60 -17.62 -0.40 6.12
N ARG A 61 -16.72 0.18 6.91
CA ARG A 61 -15.28 -0.15 6.87
C ARG A 61 -14.98 -1.52 7.44
N ASP A 62 -15.68 -1.90 8.52
CA ASP A 62 -15.55 -3.22 9.14
C ASP A 62 -15.96 -4.37 8.19
N TYR A 63 -16.89 -4.11 7.27
CA TYR A 63 -17.21 -5.03 6.18
C TYR A 63 -15.97 -5.47 5.41
N GLY A 64 -15.00 -4.58 5.22
CA GLY A 64 -13.74 -4.89 4.57
C GLY A 64 -12.98 -6.00 5.28
N ASN A 65 -12.83 -5.88 6.59
CA ASN A 65 -12.13 -6.85 7.43
C ASN A 65 -12.91 -8.16 7.61
N ARG A 66 -14.24 -8.09 7.62
CA ARG A 66 -15.11 -9.26 7.84
C ARG A 66 -15.41 -10.06 6.58
N VAL A 67 -15.49 -9.40 5.44
CA VAL A 67 -16.00 -10.02 4.20
C VAL A 67 -15.14 -9.66 2.99
N GLY A 68 -14.88 -8.38 2.76
CA GLY A 68 -14.25 -7.88 1.53
C GLY A 68 -12.86 -8.46 1.28
N LEU A 69 -12.02 -8.48 2.31
CA LEU A 69 -10.67 -9.05 2.24
C LEU A 69 -10.67 -10.53 1.83
N TRP A 70 -11.61 -11.31 2.34
CA TRP A 70 -11.65 -12.75 2.05
C TRP A 70 -11.94 -13.04 0.58
N ARG A 71 -12.80 -12.24 -0.06
CA ARG A 71 -12.99 -12.31 -1.52
C ARG A 71 -11.72 -11.95 -2.29
N MET A 72 -10.99 -10.94 -1.81
CA MET A 72 -9.73 -10.53 -2.44
C MET A 72 -8.67 -11.62 -2.31
N ILE A 73 -8.54 -12.23 -1.13
CA ILE A 73 -7.63 -13.36 -0.89
C ILE A 73 -7.95 -14.52 -1.86
N GLU A 74 -9.22 -14.92 -1.97
CA GLU A 74 -9.64 -15.98 -2.88
C GLU A 74 -9.29 -15.68 -4.35
N LEU A 75 -9.48 -14.45 -4.81
CA LEU A 75 -9.11 -14.03 -6.14
C LEU A 75 -7.59 -14.08 -6.35
N MET A 76 -6.85 -13.52 -5.40
CA MET A 76 -5.39 -13.44 -5.49
C MET A 76 -4.75 -14.84 -5.42
N ASP A 77 -5.28 -15.74 -4.60
CA ASP A 77 -4.87 -17.15 -4.57
C ASP A 77 -5.07 -17.84 -5.93
N GLN A 78 -6.21 -17.58 -6.63
CA GLN A 78 -6.53 -18.17 -7.94
C GLN A 78 -5.52 -17.78 -9.04
N ILE A 79 -4.94 -16.60 -8.93
CA ILE A 79 -4.01 -16.08 -9.95
C ILE A 79 -2.54 -16.07 -9.49
N GLY A 80 -2.26 -16.62 -8.31
CA GLY A 80 -0.90 -16.68 -7.75
C GLY A 80 -0.34 -15.32 -7.33
N MET A 81 -1.20 -14.32 -7.05
CA MET A 81 -0.80 -12.97 -6.67
C MET A 81 -0.64 -12.85 -5.16
N ARG A 82 0.45 -12.24 -4.70
CA ARG A 82 0.65 -11.89 -3.30
C ARG A 82 0.42 -10.40 -3.08
N GLY A 83 -0.08 -10.02 -1.89
CA GLY A 83 -0.31 -8.62 -1.53
C GLY A 83 0.83 -8.02 -0.72
N THR A 84 0.93 -6.70 -0.78
CA THR A 84 1.65 -5.88 0.21
C THR A 84 0.61 -5.30 1.16
N VAL A 85 0.59 -5.78 2.39
CA VAL A 85 -0.37 -5.37 3.41
C VAL A 85 0.08 -4.07 4.05
N CYS A 86 -0.66 -2.98 3.83
CA CYS A 86 -0.54 -1.76 4.61
C CYS A 86 -1.32 -1.97 5.91
N LEU A 87 -0.61 -2.28 7.01
CA LEU A 87 -1.22 -2.79 8.22
C LEU A 87 -1.28 -1.75 9.34
N ASN A 88 -2.47 -1.38 9.77
CA ASN A 88 -2.63 -0.77 11.08
C ASN A 88 -2.34 -1.79 12.19
N SER A 89 -1.53 -1.42 13.19
CA SER A 89 -1.16 -2.37 14.26
C SER A 89 -2.33 -2.85 15.13
N ASP A 90 -3.41 -2.08 15.23
CA ASP A 90 -4.63 -2.49 15.95
C ASP A 90 -5.33 -3.70 15.31
N ILE A 91 -5.16 -3.93 14.01
CA ILE A 91 -5.68 -5.13 13.31
C ILE A 91 -5.14 -6.44 13.94
N ILE A 92 -3.91 -6.40 14.45
CA ILE A 92 -3.29 -7.58 15.08
C ILE A 92 -4.12 -8.08 16.28
N ARG A 93 -4.68 -7.15 17.04
CA ARG A 93 -5.53 -7.44 18.20
C ARG A 93 -6.98 -7.71 17.79
N GLU A 94 -7.52 -6.86 16.92
CA GLU A 94 -8.95 -6.88 16.58
C GLU A 94 -9.29 -8.02 15.61
N TYR A 95 -8.38 -8.36 14.70
CA TYR A 95 -8.60 -9.34 13.63
C TYR A 95 -7.37 -10.25 13.44
N PRO A 96 -6.89 -10.98 14.46
CA PRO A 96 -5.66 -11.76 14.40
C PRO A 96 -5.64 -12.77 13.25
N ARG A 97 -6.80 -13.35 12.90
CA ARG A 97 -6.92 -14.29 11.79
C ARG A 97 -6.55 -13.68 10.44
N ILE A 98 -6.78 -12.39 10.24
CA ILE A 98 -6.36 -11.71 9.00
C ILE A 98 -4.85 -11.76 8.87
N VAL A 99 -4.13 -11.41 9.94
CA VAL A 99 -2.66 -11.43 9.95
C VAL A 99 -2.12 -12.84 9.74
N GLU A 100 -2.71 -13.84 10.41
CA GLU A 100 -2.34 -15.25 10.24
C GLU A 100 -2.50 -15.73 8.80
N GLU A 101 -3.67 -15.47 8.18
CA GLU A 101 -3.98 -15.97 6.84
C GLU A 101 -3.16 -15.28 5.74
N THR A 102 -2.92 -13.96 5.86
CA THR A 102 -2.06 -13.25 4.92
C THR A 102 -0.58 -13.60 5.10
N ASN A 103 -0.13 -13.85 6.35
CA ASN A 103 1.23 -14.31 6.64
C ASN A 103 1.51 -15.72 6.10
N LYS A 104 0.57 -16.68 6.23
CA LYS A 104 0.67 -18.03 5.64
C LYS A 104 0.88 -17.97 4.12
N ARG A 105 0.30 -16.98 3.44
CA ARG A 105 0.43 -16.73 2.00
C ARG A 105 1.70 -16.00 1.61
N LYS A 106 2.58 -15.73 2.59
CA LYS A 106 3.83 -14.97 2.39
C LYS A 106 3.61 -13.58 1.78
N TRP A 107 2.49 -12.93 2.13
CA TRP A 107 2.28 -11.54 1.78
C TRP A 107 3.30 -10.66 2.52
N ALA A 108 3.73 -9.56 1.91
CA ALA A 108 4.55 -8.57 2.57
C ALA A 108 3.71 -7.76 3.57
N PHE A 109 4.35 -7.26 4.64
CA PHE A 109 3.71 -6.39 5.63
C PHE A 109 4.50 -5.11 5.77
N ILE A 110 3.84 -3.98 5.58
CA ILE A 110 4.39 -2.66 5.84
C ILE A 110 3.60 -1.96 6.96
N GLY A 111 4.30 -1.15 7.76
CA GLY A 111 3.65 -0.39 8.82
C GLY A 111 2.76 0.70 8.24
N HIS A 112 1.56 0.86 8.81
CA HIS A 112 0.57 1.87 8.39
C HIS A 112 -0.09 2.55 9.60
N GLY A 113 0.71 2.93 10.61
CA GLY A 113 0.20 3.54 11.83
C GLY A 113 -0.52 2.58 12.76
N ILE A 114 -1.07 3.14 13.85
CA ILE A 114 -1.78 2.37 14.88
C ILE A 114 -3.17 1.96 14.38
N ASN A 115 -3.94 2.95 13.98
CA ASN A 115 -5.27 2.87 13.40
C ASN A 115 -5.56 4.19 12.66
N ASN A 116 -6.71 4.30 12.00
CA ASN A 116 -7.06 5.49 11.20
C ASN A 116 -7.86 6.54 11.98
N ALA A 117 -7.73 6.60 13.32
CA ALA A 117 -8.21 7.75 14.07
C ALA A 117 -7.28 8.96 13.82
N PRO A 118 -7.82 10.18 13.63
CA PRO A 118 -7.02 11.39 13.34
C PRO A 118 -5.89 11.66 14.34
N ALA A 119 -6.09 11.30 15.61
CA ALA A 119 -5.08 11.44 16.66
C ALA A 119 -3.82 10.58 16.46
N ASN A 120 -3.85 9.62 15.54
CA ASN A 120 -2.74 8.73 15.22
C ASN A 120 -2.03 9.08 13.91
N PHE A 121 -2.43 10.19 13.24
CA PHE A 121 -1.74 10.65 12.05
C PHE A 121 -0.40 11.30 12.43
N LEU A 122 0.60 11.16 11.56
CA LEU A 122 1.95 11.63 11.86
C LEU A 122 2.13 13.13 11.62
N SER A 123 1.28 13.75 10.79
CA SER A 123 1.40 15.16 10.47
C SER A 123 1.24 16.05 11.70
N GLY A 124 2.20 16.95 11.91
CA GLY A 124 2.13 17.96 12.98
C GLY A 124 2.55 17.49 14.38
N ILE A 125 2.95 16.23 14.55
CA ILE A 125 3.46 15.74 15.83
C ILE A 125 4.98 15.99 15.99
N ASP A 126 5.48 15.98 17.22
CA ASP A 126 6.91 16.08 17.48
C ASP A 126 7.66 14.78 17.16
N GLU A 127 8.98 14.88 16.92
CA GLU A 127 9.83 13.78 16.52
C GLU A 127 9.83 12.62 17.53
N LYS A 128 9.79 12.91 18.83
CA LYS A 128 9.80 11.88 19.87
C LYS A 128 8.53 11.04 19.80
N LYS A 129 7.38 11.71 19.69
CA LYS A 129 6.08 11.05 19.59
C LYS A 129 5.96 10.25 18.31
N GLU A 130 6.43 10.79 17.19
CA GLU A 130 6.47 10.09 15.92
C GLU A 130 7.31 8.81 16.00
N ARG A 131 8.52 8.90 16.57
CA ARG A 131 9.41 7.75 16.77
C ARG A 131 8.80 6.68 17.67
N GLU A 132 8.07 7.07 18.72
CA GLU A 132 7.33 6.14 19.58
C GLU A 132 6.22 5.41 18.80
N ILE A 133 5.43 6.12 18.02
CA ILE A 133 4.35 5.53 17.20
C ILE A 133 4.94 4.57 16.17
N VAL A 134 5.85 5.04 15.33
CA VAL A 134 6.48 4.23 14.28
C VAL A 134 7.14 2.99 14.85
N GLY A 135 7.99 3.17 15.89
CA GLY A 135 8.69 2.06 16.54
C GLY A 135 7.75 1.06 17.20
N GLY A 136 6.64 1.54 17.79
CA GLY A 136 5.60 0.69 18.37
C GLY A 136 4.88 -0.17 17.32
N VAL A 137 4.50 0.42 16.20
CA VAL A 137 3.84 -0.27 15.08
C VAL A 137 4.76 -1.34 14.49
N LEU A 138 6.02 -0.99 14.18
CA LEU A 138 6.99 -1.94 13.62
C LEU A 138 7.21 -3.15 14.54
N LYS A 139 7.40 -2.91 15.86
CA LYS A 139 7.56 -3.99 16.84
C LYS A 139 6.32 -4.88 16.96
N ALA A 140 5.12 -4.28 16.91
CA ALA A 140 3.87 -5.04 16.97
C ALA A 140 3.73 -5.98 15.76
N ILE A 141 4.01 -5.47 14.55
CA ILE A 141 3.96 -6.27 13.32
C ILE A 141 5.04 -7.37 13.37
N GLU A 142 6.30 -7.03 13.68
CA GLU A 142 7.40 -8.01 13.78
C GLU A 142 7.04 -9.16 14.73
N LYS A 143 6.47 -8.83 15.89
CA LYS A 143 6.02 -9.84 16.87
C LYS A 143 4.91 -10.74 16.29
N ALA A 144 3.97 -10.18 15.55
CA ALA A 144 2.82 -10.91 15.01
C ALA A 144 3.18 -11.81 13.83
N VAL A 145 4.07 -11.35 12.94
CA VAL A 145 4.40 -12.06 11.69
C VAL A 145 5.71 -12.86 11.77
N GLY A 146 6.52 -12.66 12.82
CA GLY A 146 7.78 -13.38 13.06
C GLY A 146 8.96 -12.92 12.21
N ARG A 147 8.86 -11.76 11.53
CA ARG A 147 9.93 -11.17 10.74
C ARG A 147 9.89 -9.64 10.77
N LYS A 148 11.03 -9.00 10.51
CA LYS A 148 11.11 -7.53 10.45
C LYS A 148 10.26 -6.98 9.32
N THR A 149 9.62 -5.85 9.59
CA THR A 149 8.89 -5.06 8.62
C THR A 149 9.90 -4.22 7.83
N LYS A 150 9.92 -4.36 6.51
CA LYS A 150 10.85 -3.62 5.63
C LYS A 150 10.32 -2.27 5.19
N GLY A 151 9.01 -2.13 5.06
CA GLY A 151 8.38 -0.96 4.46
C GLY A 151 7.49 -0.17 5.41
N TRP A 152 7.18 1.05 4.97
CA TRP A 152 6.25 1.95 5.64
C TRP A 152 5.40 2.70 4.62
N LEU A 153 4.12 2.86 4.92
CA LEU A 153 3.20 3.80 4.31
C LEU A 153 2.57 4.63 5.42
N SER A 154 2.76 5.93 5.39
CA SER A 154 2.15 6.80 6.41
C SER A 154 0.63 6.86 6.23
N PRO A 155 -0.17 6.82 7.33
CA PRO A 155 -1.61 7.01 7.24
C PRO A 155 -1.96 8.28 6.46
N PHE A 156 -2.86 8.18 5.46
CA PHE A 156 -3.20 9.26 4.53
C PHE A 156 -2.01 9.85 3.76
N LEU A 157 -0.90 9.12 3.62
CA LEU A 157 0.37 9.60 3.05
C LEU A 157 0.88 10.88 3.74
N THR A 158 0.51 11.08 5.01
CA THR A 158 0.92 12.24 5.81
C THR A 158 2.08 11.88 6.72
N HIS A 159 3.13 12.69 6.68
CA HIS A 159 4.28 12.49 7.53
C HIS A 159 4.93 13.83 7.94
N THR A 160 5.93 13.81 8.81
CA THR A 160 6.74 14.96 9.16
C THR A 160 8.04 15.00 8.34
N ASN A 161 8.77 16.10 8.40
CA ASN A 161 10.11 16.17 7.78
C ASN A 161 11.12 15.19 8.41
N ASN A 162 10.80 14.63 9.57
CA ASN A 162 11.67 13.69 10.30
C ASN A 162 11.41 12.22 9.91
N THR A 163 10.23 11.92 9.37
CA THR A 163 9.79 10.54 9.07
C THR A 163 10.84 9.73 8.31
N PRO A 164 11.41 10.20 7.19
CA PRO A 164 12.41 9.41 6.46
C PRO A 164 13.64 9.06 7.31
N ASN A 165 14.10 10.00 8.15
CA ASN A 165 15.25 9.74 9.05
C ASN A 165 14.88 8.78 10.17
N ILE A 166 13.68 8.89 10.75
CA ILE A 166 13.19 7.99 11.80
C ILE A 166 13.07 6.56 11.25
N LEU A 167 12.52 6.40 10.05
CA LEU A 167 12.37 5.11 9.39
C LEU A 167 13.74 4.45 9.16
N ALA A 168 14.69 5.18 8.57
CA ALA A 168 16.05 4.71 8.34
C ALA A 168 16.76 4.32 9.65
N ASP A 169 16.64 5.13 10.70
CA ASP A 169 17.21 4.84 12.04
C ASP A 169 16.61 3.58 12.68
N LEU A 170 15.32 3.29 12.41
CA LEU A 170 14.63 2.11 12.92
C LEU A 170 14.84 0.87 12.02
N GLY A 171 15.62 1.00 10.94
CA GLY A 171 15.97 -0.09 10.04
C GLY A 171 14.89 -0.44 9.01
N VAL A 172 13.95 0.47 8.77
CA VAL A 172 13.02 0.37 7.63
C VAL A 172 13.81 0.63 6.34
N GLU A 173 13.54 -0.17 5.34
CA GLU A 173 14.29 -0.17 4.09
C GLU A 173 13.62 0.68 3.00
N TYR A 174 12.28 0.78 3.01
CA TYR A 174 11.57 1.57 2.03
C TYR A 174 10.34 2.30 2.58
N LEU A 175 9.99 3.40 1.90
CA LEU A 175 8.85 4.28 2.16
C LEU A 175 8.00 4.39 0.90
N CYS A 176 6.67 4.32 1.04
CA CYS A 176 5.71 4.37 -0.06
C CYS A 176 4.97 5.70 -0.21
N ASP A 177 5.29 6.73 0.60
CA ASP A 177 4.52 7.99 0.64
C ASP A 177 4.68 8.87 -0.60
N TYR A 178 5.75 8.66 -1.39
CA TYR A 178 6.01 9.46 -2.59
C TYR A 178 5.49 8.77 -3.85
N THR A 179 4.48 9.37 -4.47
CA THR A 179 3.84 8.87 -5.69
C THR A 179 4.43 9.58 -6.92
N ALA A 180 5.77 9.52 -7.06
CA ALA A 180 6.50 10.43 -7.94
C ALA A 180 7.19 9.74 -9.12
N ASP A 181 7.20 8.39 -9.17
CA ASP A 181 7.94 7.66 -10.20
C ASP A 181 7.35 6.24 -10.37
N ASP A 182 7.54 5.66 -11.55
CA ASP A 182 7.21 4.26 -11.86
C ASP A 182 8.37 3.30 -11.51
N HIS A 183 9.46 3.83 -10.94
CA HIS A 183 10.60 3.06 -10.47
C HIS A 183 10.93 3.39 -9.00
N PRO A 184 11.53 2.44 -8.26
CA PRO A 184 12.13 2.77 -6.98
C PRO A 184 13.27 3.78 -7.14
N PHE A 185 13.40 4.69 -6.16
CA PHE A 185 14.50 5.66 -6.14
C PHE A 185 14.99 5.91 -4.70
N PRO A 186 16.27 6.34 -4.52
CA PRO A 186 16.80 6.56 -3.19
C PRO A 186 16.27 7.85 -2.58
N LEU A 187 16.01 7.81 -1.29
CA LEU A 187 15.68 8.98 -0.49
C LEU A 187 16.92 9.47 0.29
N ASN A 188 17.08 10.79 0.39
CA ASN A 188 18.17 11.37 1.18
C ASN A 188 17.84 11.28 2.67
N VAL A 189 18.62 10.49 3.40
CA VAL A 189 18.54 10.33 4.85
C VAL A 189 19.88 10.62 5.51
N LYS A 190 19.87 11.03 6.79
CA LYS A 190 21.10 11.40 7.53
C LYS A 190 22.00 10.18 7.78
N LYS A 191 21.42 9.01 8.00
CA LYS A 191 22.13 7.75 8.25
C LYS A 191 21.43 6.59 7.57
N GLY A 192 22.20 5.57 7.17
CA GLY A 192 21.66 4.40 6.52
C GLY A 192 21.23 4.65 5.08
N SER A 193 20.22 3.96 4.65
CA SER A 193 19.62 4.12 3.31
C SER A 193 18.11 3.87 3.38
N LEU A 194 17.36 4.63 2.61
CA LEU A 194 15.93 4.48 2.46
C LEU A 194 15.58 4.61 0.98
N VAL A 195 14.71 3.74 0.49
CA VAL A 195 14.24 3.72 -0.89
C VAL A 195 12.79 4.18 -0.93
N SER A 196 12.41 4.98 -1.91
CA SER A 196 11.00 5.16 -2.26
C SER A 196 10.59 4.01 -3.17
N VAL A 197 9.64 3.18 -2.76
CA VAL A 197 9.02 2.16 -3.62
C VAL A 197 7.69 2.71 -4.11
N PRO A 198 7.38 2.60 -5.42
CA PRO A 198 6.18 3.19 -5.99
C PRO A 198 4.88 2.80 -5.28
N TYR A 199 4.09 3.81 -5.00
CA TYR A 199 2.70 3.78 -4.57
C TYR A 199 1.92 4.73 -5.47
N THR A 200 0.58 4.67 -5.52
CA THR A 200 -0.19 5.55 -6.41
C THR A 200 -1.44 6.11 -5.77
N VAL A 201 -1.85 7.29 -6.22
CA VAL A 201 -3.17 7.88 -5.97
C VAL A 201 -4.11 7.72 -7.16
N GLU A 202 -3.58 7.42 -8.36
CA GLU A 202 -4.38 7.21 -9.58
C GLU A 202 -5.15 5.89 -9.53
N LEU A 203 -4.46 4.76 -9.34
CA LEU A 203 -5.08 3.46 -9.14
C LEU A 203 -5.29 3.19 -7.64
N ASN A 204 -5.92 4.15 -6.96
CA ASN A 204 -6.32 4.04 -5.56
C ASN A 204 -7.83 4.22 -5.45
N ASP A 205 -8.50 3.21 -4.93
CA ASP A 205 -9.95 3.14 -4.91
C ASP A 205 -10.62 4.21 -4.04
N ILE A 206 -9.97 4.72 -2.98
CA ILE A 206 -10.54 5.82 -2.20
C ILE A 206 -10.58 7.13 -3.01
N PRO A 207 -9.48 7.69 -3.53
CA PRO A 207 -9.55 8.86 -4.38
C PRO A 207 -10.47 8.69 -5.58
N ALA A 208 -10.41 7.54 -6.25
CA ALA A 208 -11.20 7.27 -7.44
C ALA A 208 -12.72 7.30 -7.14
N PHE A 209 -13.17 6.58 -6.13
CA PHE A 209 -14.60 6.48 -5.83
C PHE A 209 -15.13 7.65 -5.00
N ALA A 210 -14.37 8.10 -3.97
CA ALA A 210 -14.87 9.11 -3.03
C ALA A 210 -14.66 10.53 -3.53
N ASN A 211 -13.54 10.84 -4.18
CA ASN A 211 -13.20 12.20 -4.55
C ASN A 211 -13.58 12.51 -6.00
N VAL A 212 -13.32 11.58 -6.93
CA VAL A 212 -13.58 11.77 -8.37
C VAL A 212 -14.96 11.23 -8.78
N GLY A 213 -15.50 10.23 -8.07
CA GLY A 213 -16.79 9.62 -8.39
C GLY A 213 -16.73 8.64 -9.55
N VAL A 214 -15.59 8.02 -9.77
CA VAL A 214 -15.36 7.00 -10.81
C VAL A 214 -16.30 5.81 -10.58
N SER A 215 -16.91 5.28 -11.63
CA SER A 215 -17.70 4.05 -11.53
C SER A 215 -16.81 2.82 -11.28
N SER A 216 -17.37 1.76 -10.73
CA SER A 216 -16.63 0.52 -10.48
C SER A 216 -16.10 -0.11 -11.78
N GLU A 217 -16.84 0.02 -12.85
CA GLU A 217 -16.47 -0.44 -14.20
C GLU A 217 -15.29 0.37 -14.73
N ALA A 218 -15.39 1.70 -14.68
CA ALA A 218 -14.34 2.61 -15.12
C ALA A 218 -13.05 2.42 -14.30
N PHE A 219 -13.15 2.16 -12.99
CA PHE A 219 -11.96 1.84 -12.18
C PHE A 219 -11.28 0.55 -12.64
N GLY A 220 -12.07 -0.48 -13.01
CA GLY A 220 -11.53 -1.69 -13.62
C GLY A 220 -10.87 -1.43 -14.97
N ASP A 221 -11.44 -0.52 -15.78
CA ASP A 221 -10.85 -0.10 -17.06
C ASP A 221 -9.56 0.68 -16.85
N MET A 222 -9.51 1.61 -15.89
CA MET A 222 -8.28 2.34 -15.53
C MET A 222 -7.13 1.39 -15.17
N ILE A 223 -7.40 0.29 -14.45
CA ILE A 223 -6.38 -0.71 -14.13
C ILE A 223 -5.87 -1.40 -15.39
N VAL A 224 -6.77 -1.77 -16.31
CA VAL A 224 -6.41 -2.40 -17.59
C VAL A 224 -5.62 -1.44 -18.47
N ASP A 225 -6.12 -0.23 -18.67
CA ASP A 225 -5.49 0.79 -19.54
C ASP A 225 -4.06 1.15 -19.04
N GLN A 226 -3.89 1.34 -17.74
CA GLN A 226 -2.57 1.62 -17.19
C GLN A 226 -1.63 0.42 -17.32
N PHE A 227 -2.15 -0.79 -17.13
CA PHE A 227 -1.37 -2.00 -17.32
C PHE A 227 -0.89 -2.11 -18.77
N ASP A 228 -1.76 -1.93 -19.75
CA ASP A 228 -1.44 -2.08 -21.17
C ASP A 228 -0.35 -1.08 -21.59
N VAL A 229 -0.45 0.19 -21.15
CA VAL A 229 0.58 1.21 -21.42
C VAL A 229 1.92 0.83 -20.79
N LEU A 230 1.94 0.47 -19.50
CA LEU A 230 3.17 0.12 -18.80
C LEU A 230 3.78 -1.19 -19.32
N TYR A 231 2.95 -2.12 -19.80
CA TYR A 231 3.41 -3.36 -20.40
C TYR A 231 4.10 -3.12 -21.74
N ASP A 232 3.57 -2.20 -22.57
CA ASP A 232 4.21 -1.81 -23.84
C ASP A 232 5.53 -1.06 -23.60
N GLU A 233 5.53 -0.05 -22.72
CA GLU A 233 6.75 0.68 -22.34
C GLU A 233 7.79 -0.23 -21.68
N GLY A 234 7.34 -1.23 -20.94
CA GLY A 234 8.18 -2.20 -20.25
C GLY A 234 9.00 -3.11 -21.16
N ALA A 235 8.71 -3.11 -22.47
CA ALA A 235 9.54 -3.80 -23.46
C ALA A 235 10.97 -3.21 -23.55
N ASP A 236 11.09 -1.89 -23.34
CA ASP A 236 12.37 -1.18 -23.39
C ASP A 236 12.95 -0.97 -21.98
N ASN A 237 12.08 -0.72 -20.99
CA ASN A 237 12.48 -0.46 -19.61
C ASN A 237 11.35 -0.85 -18.66
N ALA A 238 11.58 -1.90 -17.87
CA ALA A 238 10.57 -2.43 -16.93
C ALA A 238 9.97 -1.34 -16.01
N ARG A 239 8.69 -1.47 -15.70
CA ARG A 239 7.93 -0.52 -14.87
C ARG A 239 7.37 -1.19 -13.61
N CYS A 240 7.17 -0.40 -12.56
CA CYS A 240 6.35 -0.81 -11.42
C CYS A 240 4.93 -0.28 -11.59
N MET A 241 3.96 -1.14 -11.37
CA MET A 241 2.54 -0.79 -11.38
C MET A 241 1.92 -1.04 -9.99
N PRO A 242 1.90 -0.04 -9.10
CA PRO A 242 1.17 -0.15 -7.86
C PRO A 242 -0.35 -0.11 -8.11
N ILE A 243 -1.12 -0.93 -7.37
CA ILE A 243 -2.59 -0.90 -7.33
C ILE A 243 -3.00 -0.86 -5.86
N CYS A 244 -3.62 0.24 -5.43
CA CYS A 244 -3.87 0.53 -4.03
C CYS A 244 -5.35 0.34 -3.70
N LEU A 245 -5.65 -0.65 -2.87
CA LEU A 245 -6.99 -1.16 -2.65
C LEU A 245 -7.38 -1.17 -1.18
N HIS A 246 -8.59 -0.71 -0.88
CA HIS A 246 -9.19 -0.80 0.44
C HIS A 246 -10.28 -1.87 0.44
N THR A 247 -10.16 -2.81 1.35
CA THR A 247 -10.99 -4.03 1.38
C THR A 247 -12.49 -3.76 1.50
N PHE A 248 -12.88 -2.64 2.12
CA PHE A 248 -14.28 -2.23 2.26
C PHE A 248 -14.87 -1.56 1.00
N TRP A 249 -14.02 -1.06 0.09
CA TRP A 249 -14.44 -0.52 -1.20
C TRP A 249 -14.55 -1.61 -2.27
N VAL A 250 -13.40 -2.09 -2.75
CA VAL A 250 -13.37 -3.04 -3.87
C VAL A 250 -13.81 -4.44 -3.49
N GLY A 251 -13.82 -4.79 -2.20
CA GLY A 251 -14.37 -6.04 -1.68
C GLY A 251 -15.91 -6.13 -1.72
N GLN A 252 -16.62 -5.04 -2.05
CA GLN A 252 -18.07 -5.07 -2.26
C GLN A 252 -18.43 -5.83 -3.54
N PRO A 253 -19.49 -6.67 -3.55
CA PRO A 253 -19.80 -7.55 -4.69
C PRO A 253 -19.92 -6.83 -6.03
N ASN A 254 -20.54 -5.66 -6.03
CA ASN A 254 -20.77 -4.87 -7.25
C ASN A 254 -19.48 -4.26 -7.83
N LYS A 255 -18.45 -4.05 -6.99
CA LYS A 255 -17.15 -3.52 -7.40
C LYS A 255 -16.17 -4.65 -7.72
N PHE A 256 -16.24 -5.71 -6.93
CA PHE A 256 -15.33 -6.85 -6.99
C PHE A 256 -15.30 -7.54 -8.37
N LYS A 257 -16.44 -7.62 -9.07
CA LYS A 257 -16.48 -8.22 -10.42
C LYS A 257 -15.57 -7.51 -11.42
N HIS A 258 -15.42 -6.17 -11.29
CA HIS A 258 -14.58 -5.38 -12.17
C HIS A 258 -13.09 -5.51 -11.80
N LEU A 259 -12.78 -5.58 -10.50
CA LEU A 259 -11.44 -5.92 -10.04
C LEU A 259 -11.01 -7.31 -10.52
N LYS A 260 -11.91 -8.30 -10.42
CA LYS A 260 -11.64 -9.67 -10.93
C LYS A 260 -11.34 -9.68 -12.43
N ARG A 261 -12.06 -8.89 -13.23
CA ARG A 261 -11.80 -8.74 -14.67
C ARG A 261 -10.41 -8.15 -14.93
N ALA A 262 -10.07 -7.05 -14.25
CA ALA A 262 -8.79 -6.38 -14.41
C ALA A 262 -7.61 -7.25 -13.98
N PHE A 263 -7.71 -7.93 -12.83
CA PHE A 263 -6.67 -8.85 -12.37
C PHE A 263 -6.53 -10.08 -13.28
N GLY A 264 -7.65 -10.58 -13.83
CA GLY A 264 -7.63 -11.64 -14.83
C GLY A 264 -6.92 -11.23 -16.12
N HIS A 265 -7.12 -9.98 -16.57
CA HIS A 265 -6.41 -9.41 -17.71
C HIS A 265 -4.90 -9.40 -17.47
N ILE A 266 -4.45 -8.81 -16.35
CA ILE A 266 -3.03 -8.76 -15.96
C ILE A 266 -2.42 -10.17 -15.92
N ALA A 267 -3.09 -11.11 -15.24
CA ALA A 267 -2.60 -12.48 -15.06
C ALA A 267 -2.57 -13.31 -16.35
N SER A 268 -3.26 -12.86 -17.42
CA SER A 268 -3.23 -13.53 -18.72
C SER A 268 -2.00 -13.21 -19.57
N HIS A 269 -1.22 -12.19 -19.19
CA HIS A 269 -0.02 -11.77 -19.90
C HIS A 269 1.23 -12.51 -19.40
N LYS A 270 2.17 -12.74 -20.32
CA LYS A 270 3.52 -13.21 -20.01
C LYS A 270 4.38 -12.04 -19.54
N ASP A 271 5.55 -12.33 -19.02
CA ASP A 271 6.55 -11.31 -18.65
C ASP A 271 5.99 -10.27 -17.66
N VAL A 272 5.08 -10.71 -16.78
CA VAL A 272 4.52 -9.93 -15.68
C VAL A 272 5.01 -10.50 -14.35
N TRP A 273 5.59 -9.66 -13.54
CA TRP A 273 6.00 -10.03 -12.18
C TRP A 273 4.91 -9.65 -11.17
N LEU A 274 4.05 -10.62 -10.82
CA LEU A 274 3.07 -10.46 -9.74
C LEU A 274 3.82 -10.50 -8.40
N THR A 275 4.07 -9.35 -7.79
CA THR A 275 5.06 -9.21 -6.74
C THR A 275 4.58 -8.39 -5.54
N THR A 276 5.47 -8.10 -4.60
CA THR A 276 5.21 -7.29 -3.41
C THR A 276 6.21 -6.13 -3.33
N GLY A 277 5.90 -5.13 -2.50
CA GLY A 277 6.84 -4.03 -2.23
C GLY A 277 8.16 -4.50 -1.63
N ASP A 278 8.13 -5.55 -0.79
CA ASP A 278 9.35 -6.15 -0.22
C ASP A 278 10.25 -6.73 -1.32
N ASP A 279 9.68 -7.48 -2.26
CA ASP A 279 10.45 -8.11 -3.34
C ASP A 279 11.04 -7.06 -4.29
N VAL A 280 10.28 -6.00 -4.62
CA VAL A 280 10.77 -4.89 -5.44
C VAL A 280 11.91 -4.15 -4.74
N ASN A 281 11.79 -3.89 -3.44
CA ASN A 281 12.86 -3.28 -2.65
C ASN A 281 14.11 -4.17 -2.63
N ASP A 282 13.96 -5.47 -2.41
CA ASP A 282 15.09 -6.41 -2.36
C ASP A 282 15.80 -6.48 -3.71
N TRP A 283 15.04 -6.56 -4.79
CA TRP A 283 15.58 -6.55 -6.15
C TRP A 283 16.35 -5.24 -6.44
N TYR A 284 15.74 -4.10 -6.14
CA TYR A 284 16.35 -2.79 -6.35
C TYR A 284 17.66 -2.62 -5.58
N ARG A 285 17.71 -3.05 -4.31
CA ARG A 285 18.92 -2.99 -3.48
C ARG A 285 20.03 -3.92 -3.94
N LYS A 286 19.67 -5.07 -4.52
CA LYS A 286 20.64 -6.05 -5.02
C LYS A 286 21.29 -5.62 -6.34
N ASN A 287 20.57 -4.87 -7.18
CA ASN A 287 20.97 -4.59 -8.56
C ASN A 287 21.43 -3.13 -8.78
N ARG A 288 21.71 -2.42 -7.70
CA ARG A 288 22.14 -1.03 -7.72
C ARG A 288 23.62 -0.85 -7.37
#